data_ad40a4d36d67e9632440f79fdc6b96ca
#
_entry.id   ad40a4d36d67e9632440f79fdc6b96ca
#
_cell.length_a   1.000
_cell.length_b   1.000
_cell.length_c   1.000
_cell.angle_alpha   90.00
_cell.angle_beta   90.00
_cell.angle_gamma   90.00
#
_symmetry.space_group_name_H-M   'P 1'
#
loop_
_entity.id
_entity.type
_entity.pdbx_description
1 polymer ?
#
loop_
_entity_poly.entity_id
_entity_poly.type
_entity_poly.pdbx_seq_one_letter_code
_entity_poly.pdbx_strand_id
1 'polypeptide(L)'
;FTPTSAGIVFEQAPLHGTDIDLADCPDLGPVLMVLGLLCEGTTVIRNAERLRIKESDRIEAMEMELRKCGGVLSSEGGTITITGCAGALHAPGEVLSGHNDHRVVMSLAVLALAAGLKLPIAEAEAVTKSWPNFFTAIKPLGAEVEYAG
;
A
#
# COMPACT_ATOMS: atom_id res chain seq x y z
N PHE A 1 20.26 -2.39 1.41
CA PHE A 1 20.63 -1.64 2.61
C PHE A 1 21.91 -2.20 3.21
N THR A 2 22.72 -1.35 3.85
CA THR A 2 23.98 -1.75 4.48
C THR A 2 23.96 -1.34 5.95
N PRO A 3 24.08 -2.30 6.90
CA PRO A 3 24.28 -1.98 8.31
C PRO A 3 25.63 -1.29 8.53
N THR A 4 25.64 -0.28 9.39
CA THR A 4 26.86 0.44 9.80
C THR A 4 26.88 0.58 11.31
N SER A 5 28.00 1.00 11.88
CA SER A 5 28.08 1.27 13.32
C SER A 5 27.21 2.44 13.79
N ALA A 6 26.78 3.32 12.85
CA ALA A 6 25.93 4.49 13.12
C ALA A 6 24.45 4.27 12.75
N GLY A 7 24.09 3.11 12.17
CA GLY A 7 22.72 2.82 11.77
C GLY A 7 22.66 2.00 10.48
N ILE A 8 21.62 2.25 9.68
CA ILE A 8 21.39 1.54 8.42
C ILE A 8 21.40 2.55 7.28
N VAL A 9 22.16 2.27 6.24
CA VAL A 9 22.16 3.05 5.00
C VAL A 9 21.22 2.39 4.01
N PHE A 10 20.25 3.15 3.49
CA PHE A 10 19.37 2.75 2.41
C PHE A 10 19.80 3.46 1.12
N GLU A 11 19.89 2.71 0.04
CA GLU A 11 20.20 3.23 -1.29
C GLU A 11 19.05 2.84 -2.22
N GLN A 12 18.75 3.71 -3.17
CA GLN A 12 17.76 3.40 -4.20
C GLN A 12 18.30 2.29 -5.10
N ALA A 13 17.48 1.26 -5.30
CA ALA A 13 17.79 0.15 -6.19
C ALA A 13 16.48 -0.33 -6.86
N PRO A 14 16.57 -1.02 -8.01
CA PRO A 14 15.43 -1.73 -8.57
C PRO A 14 14.86 -2.70 -7.54
N LEU A 15 13.53 -2.72 -7.41
CA LEU A 15 12.82 -3.63 -6.52
C LEU A 15 12.33 -4.82 -7.33
N HIS A 16 12.51 -6.01 -6.80
CA HIS A 16 12.07 -7.25 -7.43
C HIS A 16 11.04 -7.96 -6.57
N GLY A 17 10.06 -8.58 -7.24
CA GLY A 17 9.06 -9.41 -6.60
C GLY A 17 9.71 -10.56 -5.83
N THR A 18 9.09 -10.96 -4.72
CA THR A 18 9.59 -11.99 -3.82
C THR A 18 8.46 -12.71 -3.10
N ASP A 19 8.79 -13.80 -2.43
CA ASP A 19 7.88 -14.52 -1.54
C ASP A 19 7.96 -13.92 -0.14
N ILE A 20 6.82 -13.56 0.45
CA ILE A 20 6.72 -12.90 1.77
C ILE A 20 5.81 -13.73 2.66
N ASP A 21 6.28 -14.12 3.82
CA ASP A 21 5.46 -14.71 4.88
C ASP A 21 4.92 -13.59 5.79
N LEU A 22 3.60 -13.45 5.87
CA LEU A 22 2.92 -12.41 6.63
C LEU A 22 2.44 -12.87 8.01
N ALA A 23 2.68 -14.12 8.39
CA ALA A 23 2.13 -14.73 9.62
C ALA A 23 2.36 -13.88 10.86
N ASP A 24 3.57 -13.33 11.04
CA ASP A 24 3.97 -12.59 12.24
C ASP A 24 3.79 -11.07 12.12
N CYS A 25 3.50 -10.54 10.94
CA CYS A 25 3.40 -9.10 10.71
C CYS A 25 2.19 -8.71 9.80
N PRO A 26 0.97 -9.15 10.11
CA PRO A 26 -0.19 -8.97 9.24
C PRO A 26 -0.47 -7.50 8.90
N ASP A 27 -0.17 -6.57 9.78
CA ASP A 27 -0.44 -5.15 9.56
C ASP A 27 0.42 -4.51 8.45
N LEU A 28 1.46 -5.18 7.97
CA LEU A 28 2.23 -4.76 6.81
C LEU A 28 1.57 -5.15 5.48
N GLY A 29 0.57 -6.04 5.48
CA GLY A 29 -0.07 -6.55 4.27
C GLY A 29 -0.46 -5.48 3.26
N PRO A 30 -1.27 -4.48 3.62
CA PRO A 30 -1.72 -3.45 2.69
C PRO A 30 -0.59 -2.69 2.01
N VAL A 31 0.43 -2.24 2.75
CA VAL A 31 1.57 -1.52 2.15
C VAL A 31 2.47 -2.44 1.33
N LEU A 32 2.60 -3.71 1.69
CA LEU A 32 3.34 -4.69 0.89
C LEU A 32 2.63 -5.01 -0.43
N MET A 33 1.30 -4.96 -0.48
CA MET A 33 0.55 -5.06 -1.74
C MET A 33 0.87 -3.89 -2.67
N VAL A 34 0.94 -2.68 -2.16
CA VAL A 34 1.39 -1.50 -2.92
C VAL A 34 2.82 -1.68 -3.41
N LEU A 35 3.73 -2.08 -2.52
CA LEU A 35 5.14 -2.30 -2.88
C LEU A 35 5.28 -3.34 -3.98
N GLY A 36 4.52 -4.45 -3.91
CA GLY A 36 4.52 -5.49 -4.93
C GLY A 36 4.15 -4.98 -6.33
N LEU A 37 3.22 -4.01 -6.44
CA LEU A 37 2.88 -3.38 -7.72
C LEU A 37 4.03 -2.53 -8.28
N LEU A 38 4.90 -2.01 -7.43
CA LEU A 38 6.05 -1.18 -7.80
C LEU A 38 7.32 -1.99 -8.09
N CYS A 39 7.32 -3.29 -7.77
CA CYS A 39 8.42 -4.20 -8.04
C CYS A 39 8.43 -4.68 -9.50
N GLU A 40 9.57 -5.16 -9.97
CA GLU A 40 9.65 -5.97 -11.19
C GLU A 40 9.31 -7.44 -10.87
N GLY A 41 8.56 -8.10 -11.76
CA GLY A 41 8.19 -9.50 -11.60
C GLY A 41 6.98 -9.71 -10.69
N THR A 42 6.95 -10.82 -9.96
CA THR A 42 5.81 -11.24 -9.16
C THR A 42 6.15 -11.28 -7.68
N THR A 43 5.31 -10.68 -6.86
CA THR A 43 5.35 -10.79 -5.40
C THR A 43 4.24 -11.73 -4.93
N VAL A 44 4.56 -12.68 -4.07
CA VAL A 44 3.60 -13.58 -3.44
C VAL A 44 3.61 -13.34 -1.93
N ILE A 45 2.46 -12.97 -1.37
CA ILE A 45 2.30 -12.80 0.09
C ILE A 45 1.50 -13.99 0.61
N ARG A 46 2.07 -14.74 1.55
CA ARG A 46 1.46 -15.93 2.16
C ARG A 46 1.02 -15.65 3.59
N ASN A 47 0.16 -16.52 4.11
CA ASN A 47 -0.34 -16.48 5.49
C ASN A 47 -1.03 -15.16 5.83
N ALA A 48 -1.76 -14.61 4.86
CA ALA A 48 -2.44 -13.31 4.95
C ALA A 48 -3.90 -13.41 5.47
N GLU A 49 -4.39 -14.57 5.88
CA GLU A 49 -5.79 -14.81 6.27
C GLU A 49 -6.25 -13.84 7.37
N ARG A 50 -5.36 -13.49 8.29
CA ARG A 50 -5.66 -12.55 9.38
C ARG A 50 -6.04 -11.15 8.91
N LEU A 51 -5.72 -10.77 7.66
CA LEU A 51 -6.13 -9.50 7.07
C LEU A 51 -7.63 -9.43 6.82
N ARG A 52 -8.31 -10.58 6.64
CA ARG A 52 -9.74 -10.63 6.37
C ARG A 52 -10.63 -10.31 7.57
N ILE A 53 -10.06 -10.39 8.78
CA ILE A 53 -10.77 -10.18 10.06
C ILE A 53 -10.24 -8.98 10.83
N LYS A 54 -9.77 -7.96 10.11
CA LYS A 54 -9.30 -6.68 10.68
C LYS A 54 -10.43 -5.63 10.71
N GLU A 55 -10.13 -4.35 10.71
CA GLU A 55 -11.11 -3.26 10.65
C GLU A 55 -11.98 -3.32 9.37
N SER A 56 -11.40 -3.82 8.30
CA SER A 56 -12.04 -4.23 7.05
C SER A 56 -11.51 -5.59 6.63
N ASP A 57 -12.11 -6.25 5.61
CA ASP A 57 -11.37 -7.27 4.86
C ASP A 57 -10.31 -6.54 4.03
N ARG A 58 -9.10 -6.42 4.60
CA ARG A 58 -8.01 -5.65 4.00
C ARG A 58 -7.55 -6.23 2.67
N ILE A 59 -7.72 -7.54 2.44
CA ILE A 59 -7.36 -8.16 1.16
C ILE A 59 -8.34 -7.67 0.10
N GLU A 60 -9.63 -7.83 0.35
CA GLU A 60 -10.68 -7.41 -0.59
C GLU A 60 -10.63 -5.90 -0.86
N ALA A 61 -10.53 -5.10 0.20
CA ALA A 61 -10.43 -3.65 0.12
C ALA A 61 -9.25 -3.22 -0.78
N MET A 62 -8.05 -3.72 -0.51
CA MET A 62 -6.87 -3.36 -1.28
C MET A 62 -6.93 -3.89 -2.72
N GLU A 63 -7.43 -5.10 -2.96
CA GLU A 63 -7.62 -5.61 -4.32
C GLU A 63 -8.56 -4.72 -5.12
N MET A 64 -9.68 -4.32 -4.54
CA MET A 64 -10.67 -3.47 -5.18
C MET A 64 -10.05 -2.12 -5.57
N GLU A 65 -9.41 -1.44 -4.62
CA GLU A 65 -8.92 -0.09 -4.82
C GLU A 65 -7.67 -0.04 -5.72
N LEU A 66 -6.76 -1.01 -5.56
CA LEU A 66 -5.55 -1.07 -6.40
C LEU A 66 -5.86 -1.41 -7.86
N ARG A 67 -6.88 -2.23 -8.12
CA ARG A 67 -7.33 -2.52 -9.50
C ARG A 67 -7.88 -1.28 -10.21
N LYS A 68 -8.54 -0.37 -9.51
CA LYS A 68 -8.98 0.91 -10.07
C LYS A 68 -7.80 1.76 -10.57
N CYS A 69 -6.63 1.57 -9.98
CA CYS A 69 -5.39 2.24 -10.37
C CYS A 69 -4.57 1.45 -11.41
N GLY A 70 -5.12 0.39 -12.01
CA GLY A 70 -4.41 -0.45 -12.97
C GLY A 70 -3.58 -1.57 -12.34
N GLY A 71 -3.69 -1.80 -11.04
CA GLY A 71 -2.99 -2.87 -10.32
C GLY A 71 -3.42 -4.27 -10.78
N VAL A 72 -2.46 -5.15 -10.96
CA VAL A 72 -2.67 -6.55 -11.35
C VAL A 72 -2.38 -7.45 -10.15
N LEU A 73 -3.43 -7.90 -9.48
CA LEU A 73 -3.32 -8.73 -8.28
C LEU A 73 -4.54 -9.63 -8.12
N SER A 74 -4.35 -10.75 -7.42
CA SER A 74 -5.40 -11.69 -7.05
C SER A 74 -5.11 -12.34 -5.72
N SER A 75 -6.16 -12.80 -5.02
CA SER A 75 -6.02 -13.57 -3.79
C SER A 75 -6.80 -14.87 -3.85
N GLU A 76 -6.23 -15.91 -3.24
CA GLU A 76 -6.88 -17.20 -3.01
C GLU A 76 -6.57 -17.64 -1.58
N GLY A 77 -7.61 -17.80 -0.75
CA GLY A 77 -7.43 -18.05 0.68
C GLY A 77 -6.62 -16.93 1.35
N GLY A 78 -5.49 -17.29 1.93
CA GLY A 78 -4.52 -16.36 2.54
C GLY A 78 -3.30 -16.07 1.68
N THR A 79 -3.32 -16.42 0.39
CA THR A 79 -2.23 -16.11 -0.53
C THR A 79 -2.64 -14.99 -1.47
N ILE A 80 -1.80 -13.97 -1.59
CA ILE A 80 -2.00 -12.82 -2.48
C ILE A 80 -0.87 -12.84 -3.51
N THR A 81 -1.22 -12.83 -4.79
CA THR A 81 -0.28 -12.77 -5.91
C THR A 81 -0.38 -11.41 -6.59
N ILE A 82 0.74 -10.72 -6.76
CA ILE A 82 0.81 -9.36 -7.28
C ILE A 82 1.82 -9.35 -8.41
N THR A 83 1.40 -8.87 -9.57
CA THR A 83 2.29 -8.65 -10.71
C THR A 83 2.73 -7.19 -10.73
N GLY A 84 4.04 -6.97 -10.75
CA GLY A 84 4.60 -5.63 -10.84
C GLY A 84 4.18 -4.92 -12.12
N CYS A 85 3.69 -3.70 -11.98
CA CYS A 85 3.11 -2.94 -13.08
C CYS A 85 3.30 -1.41 -12.93
N ALA A 86 4.39 -0.98 -12.27
CA ALA A 86 4.63 0.44 -11.95
C ALA A 86 4.40 1.39 -13.15
N GLY A 87 4.85 1.01 -14.34
CA GLY A 87 4.68 1.81 -15.56
C GLY A 87 3.25 1.87 -16.12
N ALA A 88 2.33 1.03 -15.63
CA ALA A 88 0.94 0.97 -16.07
C ALA A 88 -0.03 1.55 -15.04
N LEU A 89 0.46 1.91 -13.84
CA LEU A 89 -0.36 2.52 -12.80
C LEU A 89 -0.85 3.91 -13.23
N HIS A 90 -2.08 4.22 -12.92
CA HIS A 90 -2.73 5.48 -13.30
C HIS A 90 -3.68 5.97 -12.22
N ALA A 91 -4.03 7.25 -12.25
CA ALA A 91 -5.08 7.80 -11.41
C ALA A 91 -6.45 7.21 -11.85
N PRO A 92 -7.29 6.78 -10.89
CA PRO A 92 -8.62 6.28 -11.20
C PRO A 92 -9.55 7.41 -11.65
N GLY A 93 -10.59 7.07 -12.39
CA GLY A 93 -11.67 8.01 -12.78
C GLY A 93 -12.68 8.29 -11.66
N GLU A 94 -12.46 7.77 -10.47
CA GLU A 94 -13.37 7.84 -9.32
C GLU A 94 -12.61 8.01 -8.00
N VAL A 95 -13.35 8.30 -6.93
CA VAL A 95 -12.80 8.38 -5.58
C VAL A 95 -12.54 6.97 -5.06
N LEU A 96 -11.34 6.72 -4.53
CA LEU A 96 -11.00 5.48 -3.83
C LEU A 96 -11.63 5.47 -2.44
N SER A 97 -12.09 4.31 -1.99
CA SER A 97 -12.57 4.15 -0.62
C SER A 97 -11.42 3.83 0.33
N GLY A 98 -11.39 4.49 1.47
CA GLY A 98 -10.53 4.14 2.60
C GLY A 98 -11.05 2.96 3.41
N HIS A 99 -12.28 2.47 3.11
CA HIS A 99 -12.95 1.39 3.84
C HIS A 99 -12.99 1.62 5.36
N ASN A 100 -12.96 2.88 5.78
CA ASN A 100 -12.85 3.29 7.18
C ASN A 100 -11.71 2.56 7.93
N ASP A 101 -10.65 2.20 7.21
CA ASP A 101 -9.47 1.48 7.71
C ASP A 101 -8.19 2.30 7.46
N HIS A 102 -7.52 2.67 8.56
CA HIS A 102 -6.32 3.48 8.51
C HIS A 102 -5.19 2.85 7.69
N ARG A 103 -5.06 1.51 7.67
CA ARG A 103 -4.03 0.82 6.88
C ARG A 103 -4.32 0.90 5.39
N VAL A 104 -5.58 0.83 4.98
CA VAL A 104 -5.99 1.01 3.58
C VAL A 104 -5.69 2.45 3.15
N VAL A 105 -6.17 3.45 3.90
CA VAL A 105 -5.93 4.87 3.59
C VAL A 105 -4.44 5.17 3.47
N MET A 106 -3.64 4.77 4.47
CA MET A 106 -2.20 5.03 4.46
C MET A 106 -1.50 4.35 3.29
N SER A 107 -1.90 3.13 2.92
CA SER A 107 -1.29 2.40 1.80
C SER A 107 -1.63 3.03 0.46
N LEU A 108 -2.87 3.50 0.26
CA LEU A 108 -3.27 4.24 -0.94
C LEU A 108 -2.52 5.58 -1.06
N ALA A 109 -2.30 6.28 0.06
CA ALA A 109 -1.49 7.49 0.07
C ALA A 109 -0.02 7.22 -0.28
N VAL A 110 0.54 6.10 0.19
CA VAL A 110 1.89 5.65 -0.21
C VAL A 110 1.94 5.33 -1.70
N LEU A 111 0.90 4.68 -2.26
CA LEU A 111 0.80 4.46 -3.71
C LEU A 111 0.84 5.78 -4.48
N ALA A 112 0.02 6.77 -4.05
CA ALA A 112 -0.01 8.08 -4.67
C ALA A 112 1.38 8.71 -4.74
N LEU A 113 2.10 8.73 -3.60
CA LEU A 113 3.42 9.29 -3.48
C LEU A 113 4.46 8.54 -4.32
N ALA A 114 4.48 7.21 -4.23
CA ALA A 114 5.49 6.37 -4.87
C ALA A 114 5.31 6.29 -6.40
N ALA A 115 4.08 6.32 -6.89
CA ALA A 115 3.77 6.29 -8.32
C ALA A 115 3.61 7.69 -8.94
N GLY A 116 3.70 8.77 -8.14
CA GLY A 116 3.50 10.15 -8.62
C GLY A 116 2.06 10.42 -9.10
N LEU A 117 1.06 9.80 -8.47
CA LEU A 117 -0.34 9.88 -8.87
C LEU A 117 -1.12 10.83 -7.96
N LYS A 118 -2.13 11.51 -8.52
CA LYS A 118 -3.14 12.21 -7.73
C LYS A 118 -4.32 11.28 -7.49
N LEU A 119 -4.45 10.80 -6.24
CA LEU A 119 -5.49 9.85 -5.83
C LEU A 119 -6.46 10.53 -4.87
N PRO A 120 -7.74 10.72 -5.24
CA PRO A 120 -8.78 11.11 -4.29
C PRO A 120 -9.14 9.90 -3.41
N ILE A 121 -9.03 10.06 -2.09
CA ILE A 121 -9.27 8.97 -1.12
C ILE A 121 -10.33 9.46 -0.13
N ALA A 122 -11.45 8.77 -0.06
CA ALA A 122 -12.50 8.99 0.94
C ALA A 122 -12.11 8.39 2.30
N GLU A 123 -12.82 8.81 3.35
CA GLU A 123 -12.64 8.30 4.72
C GLU A 123 -11.20 8.47 5.24
N ALA A 124 -10.51 9.50 4.73
CA ALA A 124 -9.11 9.76 5.03
C ALA A 124 -8.84 10.02 6.53
N GLU A 125 -9.87 10.47 7.27
CA GLU A 125 -9.85 10.63 8.72
C GLU A 125 -9.60 9.32 9.49
N ALA A 126 -9.79 8.16 8.86
CA ALA A 126 -9.50 6.86 9.47
C ALA A 126 -8.05 6.73 9.96
N VAL A 127 -7.10 7.50 9.41
CA VAL A 127 -5.70 7.51 9.88
C VAL A 127 -5.58 7.92 11.35
N THR A 128 -6.55 8.67 11.88
CA THR A 128 -6.56 9.10 13.28
C THR A 128 -6.63 7.94 14.27
N LYS A 129 -7.09 6.78 13.83
CA LYS A 129 -7.16 5.56 14.67
C LYS A 129 -5.79 5.04 15.10
N SER A 130 -4.73 5.33 14.34
CA SER A 130 -3.38 4.84 14.65
C SER A 130 -2.28 5.89 14.48
N TRP A 131 -2.41 6.80 13.52
CA TRP A 131 -1.43 7.85 13.25
C TRP A 131 -2.10 9.17 12.86
N PRO A 132 -2.60 9.96 13.82
CA PRO A 132 -3.34 11.21 13.55
C PRO A 132 -2.58 12.23 12.67
N ASN A 133 -1.25 12.23 12.76
CA ASN A 133 -0.39 13.16 12.03
C ASN A 133 0.16 12.59 10.72
N PHE A 134 -0.37 11.47 10.22
CA PHE A 134 0.16 10.77 9.04
C PHE A 134 0.33 11.71 7.83
N PHE A 135 -0.70 12.43 7.43
CA PHE A 135 -0.64 13.32 6.26
C PHE A 135 0.34 14.48 6.44
N THR A 136 0.53 14.95 7.67
CA THR A 136 1.57 15.95 7.95
C THR A 136 2.97 15.34 7.87
N ALA A 137 3.13 14.10 8.32
CA ALA A 137 4.40 13.40 8.35
C ALA A 137 4.93 13.04 6.95
N ILE A 138 4.05 12.82 5.95
CA ILE A 138 4.48 12.49 4.59
C ILE A 138 4.79 13.72 3.71
N LYS A 139 4.38 14.93 4.11
CA LYS A 139 4.68 16.17 3.35
C LYS A 139 6.18 16.40 3.11
N PRO A 140 7.07 16.24 4.09
CA PRO A 140 8.51 16.37 3.87
C PRO A 140 9.10 15.35 2.89
N LEU A 141 8.36 14.25 2.63
CA LEU A 141 8.73 13.24 1.64
C LEU A 141 8.28 13.60 0.21
N GLY A 142 7.68 14.78 0.02
CA GLY A 142 7.21 15.27 -1.27
C GLY A 142 5.70 15.06 -1.53
N ALA A 143 4.93 14.61 -0.53
CA ALA A 143 3.49 14.48 -0.70
C ALA A 143 2.78 15.83 -0.69
N GLU A 144 1.94 16.09 -1.70
CA GLU A 144 0.96 17.16 -1.71
C GLU A 144 -0.37 16.62 -1.19
N VAL A 145 -0.90 17.21 -0.13
CA VAL A 145 -2.15 16.77 0.51
C VAL A 145 -3.14 17.93 0.52
N GLU A 146 -4.26 17.74 -0.18
CA GLU A 146 -5.40 18.64 -0.22
C GLU A 146 -6.59 17.97 0.49
N TYR A 147 -7.33 18.72 1.28
CA TYR A 147 -8.58 18.27 1.88
C TYR A 147 -9.74 18.82 1.05
N ALA A 148 -10.57 17.93 0.49
CA ALA A 148 -11.83 18.32 -0.09
C ALA A 148 -12.82 18.59 1.06
N GLY A 149 -13.37 19.81 1.10
CA GLY A 149 -14.40 20.22 2.05
C GLY A 149 -15.76 19.62 1.71
#